data_667d71260cd6f5c1160d2885776764db
#
_entry.id   667d71260cd6f5c1160d2885776764db
#
_cell.length_a   1.000
_cell.length_b   1.000
_cell.length_c   1.000
_cell.angle_alpha   90.00
_cell.angle_beta   90.00
_cell.angle_gamma   90.00
#
_symmetry.space_group_name_H-M   'P 1'
#
loop_
_entity.id
_entity.type
_entity.pdbx_description
1 polymer ?
#
loop_
_entity_poly.entity_id
_entity_poly.type
_entity_poly.pdbx_seq_one_letter_code
_entity_poly.pdbx_strand_id
1 'polypeptide(L)'
;EPDFMKYKNKLYLELAQKMAVYGWILVAVTAASPIVDSSFMEKGVYGKSVFTGLSSVRCSELGYWNEFPPTFDYSDIDSYVNSIEKYVKNGLLKAPSELYYPIRLKPAGENNLISLRKNGINHIELRMFDLNPLTGAGIDARDVKFAQLLMVWLATMPSWYVSKKDQVNAVQNFKNAAHYDLKTVKIARTEKRARSIVHEALKVIGWMKEFYQGLKMDDVQQILDFEYEKFVDPEKRYAWQVRKQYQENYVEKGLVLARQKLDMTGISEIL
;
A
#
# COMPACT_ATOMS: atom_id res chain seq x y z
N GLU A 1 32.48 5.24 17.94
CA GLU A 1 31.60 4.37 17.14
C GLU A 1 30.53 5.25 16.47
N PRO A 2 30.22 5.04 15.17
CA PRO A 2 29.11 5.75 14.58
C PRO A 2 27.84 5.37 15.35
N ASP A 3 27.00 6.36 15.67
CA ASP A 3 25.75 6.14 16.37
C ASP A 3 24.82 5.31 15.46
N PHE A 4 24.85 4.00 15.65
CA PHE A 4 24.07 3.03 14.87
C PHE A 4 22.58 3.36 14.87
N MET A 5 22.05 3.85 15.99
CA MET A 5 20.65 4.23 16.10
C MET A 5 20.32 5.41 15.16
N LYS A 6 21.18 6.42 15.13
CA LYS A 6 21.03 7.58 14.25
C LYS A 6 21.09 7.18 12.79
N TYR A 7 22.04 6.33 12.42
CA TYR A 7 22.16 5.80 11.05
C TYR A 7 20.93 5.00 10.63
N LYS A 8 20.50 4.07 11.50
CA LYS A 8 19.30 3.25 11.27
C LYS A 8 18.06 4.12 11.08
N ASN A 9 17.85 5.09 11.97
CA ASN A 9 16.70 6.00 11.89
C ASN A 9 16.69 6.80 10.59
N LYS A 10 17.85 7.32 10.18
CA LYS A 10 17.99 8.02 8.91
C LYS A 10 17.59 7.14 7.73
N LEU A 11 18.10 5.90 7.69
CA LEU A 11 17.77 4.94 6.62
C LEU A 11 16.26 4.68 6.56
N TYR A 12 15.60 4.46 7.69
CA TYR A 12 14.16 4.22 7.73
C TYR A 12 13.34 5.44 7.33
N LEU A 13 13.74 6.65 7.75
CA LEU A 13 13.08 7.90 7.34
C LEU A 13 13.18 8.12 5.82
N GLU A 14 14.37 7.96 5.26
CA GLU A 14 14.58 8.06 3.81
C GLU A 14 13.79 6.99 3.05
N LEU A 15 13.79 5.75 3.54
CA LEU A 15 13.02 4.67 2.91
C LEU A 15 11.52 4.93 2.98
N ALA A 16 11.00 5.39 4.12
CA ALA A 16 9.58 5.75 4.25
C ALA A 16 9.18 6.88 3.29
N GLN A 17 10.03 7.90 3.13
CA GLN A 17 9.82 8.97 2.17
C GLN A 17 9.81 8.46 0.72
N LYS A 18 10.74 7.57 0.37
CA LYS A 18 10.80 6.93 -0.96
C LYS A 18 9.58 6.04 -1.21
N MET A 19 9.17 5.28 -0.19
CA MET A 19 7.95 4.47 -0.24
C MET A 19 6.68 5.31 -0.37
N ALA A 20 6.63 6.50 0.22
CA ALA A 20 5.51 7.43 0.00
C ALA A 20 5.39 7.81 -1.49
N VAL A 21 6.50 7.99 -2.19
CA VAL A 21 6.51 8.37 -3.61
C VAL A 21 6.22 7.19 -4.55
N TYR A 22 6.70 5.98 -4.23
CA TYR A 22 6.63 4.81 -5.11
C TYR A 22 5.62 3.75 -4.69
N GLY A 23 5.13 3.79 -3.44
CA GLY A 23 4.26 2.76 -2.88
C GLY A 23 2.90 2.60 -3.56
N TRP A 24 2.48 3.55 -4.39
CA TRP A 24 1.29 3.42 -5.24
C TRP A 24 1.34 2.16 -6.13
N ILE A 25 2.53 1.70 -6.52
CA ILE A 25 2.68 0.49 -7.34
C ILE A 25 2.19 -0.75 -6.59
N LEU A 26 2.41 -0.81 -5.26
CA LEU A 26 1.89 -1.89 -4.42
C LEU A 26 0.36 -1.90 -4.42
N VAL A 27 -0.28 -0.73 -4.34
CA VAL A 27 -1.75 -0.66 -4.48
C VAL A 27 -2.19 -1.23 -5.83
N ALA A 28 -1.55 -0.82 -6.93
CA ALA A 28 -1.94 -1.25 -8.26
C ALA A 28 -1.84 -2.77 -8.47
N VAL A 29 -0.85 -3.44 -7.84
CA VAL A 29 -0.62 -4.89 -8.01
C VAL A 29 -1.36 -5.75 -7.00
N THR A 30 -1.70 -5.22 -5.81
CA THR A 30 -2.32 -6.01 -4.73
C THR A 30 -3.80 -5.72 -4.53
N ALA A 31 -4.37 -4.75 -5.26
CA ALA A 31 -5.78 -4.37 -5.16
C ALA A 31 -6.69 -5.56 -5.52
N ALA A 32 -7.57 -5.93 -4.59
CA ALA A 32 -8.43 -7.12 -4.69
C ALA A 32 -9.84 -6.91 -4.10
N SER A 33 -10.29 -5.64 -3.92
CA SER A 33 -11.60 -5.30 -3.34
C SER A 33 -12.46 -4.43 -4.26
N PRO A 34 -12.80 -4.89 -5.50
CA PRO A 34 -13.58 -4.11 -6.45
C PRO A 34 -15.09 -4.11 -6.18
N ILE A 35 -15.55 -4.97 -5.28
CA ILE A 35 -16.96 -5.22 -4.98
C ILE A 35 -17.18 -4.98 -3.49
N VAL A 36 -18.31 -4.36 -3.16
CA VAL A 36 -18.80 -4.21 -1.80
C VAL A 36 -20.24 -4.71 -1.72
N ASP A 37 -20.70 -5.04 -0.52
CA ASP A 37 -22.12 -5.21 -0.26
C ASP A 37 -22.82 -3.85 -0.28
N SER A 38 -24.01 -3.76 -0.85
CA SER A 38 -24.72 -2.49 -0.97
C SER A 38 -25.13 -1.88 0.38
N SER A 39 -25.09 -2.65 1.49
CA SER A 39 -25.28 -2.12 2.84
C SER A 39 -24.22 -1.10 3.26
N PHE A 40 -23.08 -1.06 2.57
CA PHE A 40 -22.08 0.01 2.74
C PHE A 40 -22.43 1.31 2.02
N MET A 41 -23.49 1.30 1.20
CA MET A 41 -23.95 2.50 0.48
C MET A 41 -25.09 3.15 1.26
N GLU A 42 -25.24 4.49 1.10
CA GLU A 42 -26.44 5.17 1.57
C GLU A 42 -27.69 4.51 0.95
N LYS A 43 -28.66 4.12 1.76
CA LYS A 43 -29.88 3.39 1.34
C LYS A 43 -29.62 2.02 0.69
N GLY A 44 -28.49 1.40 0.95
CA GLY A 44 -28.19 0.06 0.45
C GLY A 44 -28.95 -1.04 1.19
N VAL A 45 -29.07 -2.20 0.53
CA VAL A 45 -29.73 -3.40 1.05
C VAL A 45 -28.68 -4.51 1.19
N TYR A 46 -28.70 -5.21 2.34
CA TYR A 46 -27.79 -6.32 2.56
C TYR A 46 -27.94 -7.45 1.51
N GLY A 47 -26.81 -8.05 1.13
CA GLY A 47 -26.77 -9.18 0.21
C GLY A 47 -26.71 -8.82 -1.29
N LYS A 48 -26.74 -7.53 -1.64
CA LYS A 48 -26.61 -7.09 -3.03
C LYS A 48 -25.19 -6.62 -3.33
N SER A 49 -24.51 -7.32 -4.23
CA SER A 49 -23.17 -6.96 -4.68
C SER A 49 -23.16 -5.71 -5.55
N VAL A 50 -22.25 -4.78 -5.29
CA VAL A 50 -22.06 -3.55 -6.06
C VAL A 50 -20.61 -3.46 -6.52
N PHE A 51 -20.41 -3.34 -7.83
CA PHE A 51 -19.11 -3.01 -8.41
C PHE A 51 -18.89 -1.50 -8.32
N THR A 52 -17.80 -1.10 -7.69
CA THR A 52 -17.51 0.30 -7.37
C THR A 52 -16.79 1.07 -8.48
N GLY A 53 -16.30 0.41 -9.53
CA GLY A 53 -15.41 1.01 -10.53
C GLY A 53 -13.97 1.14 -10.04
N LEU A 54 -13.68 0.62 -8.84
CA LEU A 54 -12.38 0.64 -8.20
C LEU A 54 -11.77 -0.77 -8.17
N SER A 55 -10.46 -0.88 -8.03
CA SER A 55 -9.79 -2.15 -7.76
C SER A 55 -9.53 -2.34 -6.26
N SER A 56 -9.40 -1.25 -5.50
CA SER A 56 -9.30 -1.25 -4.04
C SER A 56 -10.18 -0.16 -3.46
N VAL A 57 -11.25 -0.52 -2.77
CA VAL A 57 -12.07 0.43 -2.01
C VAL A 57 -11.25 1.06 -0.91
N ARG A 58 -10.44 0.27 -0.20
CA ARG A 58 -9.61 0.73 0.91
C ARG A 58 -8.64 1.84 0.53
N CYS A 59 -7.98 1.73 -0.63
CA CYS A 59 -6.95 2.68 -1.05
C CYS A 59 -7.48 3.80 -1.95
N SER A 60 -8.76 3.75 -2.34
CA SER A 60 -9.42 4.76 -3.17
C SER A 60 -9.91 5.96 -2.36
N GLU A 61 -10.60 6.88 -3.03
CA GLU A 61 -11.29 8.01 -2.42
C GLU A 61 -12.35 7.60 -1.39
N LEU A 62 -12.91 6.40 -1.53
CA LEU A 62 -13.92 5.83 -0.62
C LEU A 62 -13.31 5.18 0.62
N GLY A 63 -11.97 5.07 0.67
CA GLY A 63 -11.26 4.44 1.77
C GLY A 63 -11.06 5.36 2.98
N TYR A 64 -10.32 4.86 3.95
CA TYR A 64 -9.99 5.62 5.16
C TYR A 64 -8.81 6.55 4.90
N TRP A 65 -9.10 7.84 4.75
CA TRP A 65 -8.13 8.91 4.63
C TRP A 65 -8.43 10.01 5.65
N ASN A 66 -7.39 10.74 6.04
CA ASN A 66 -7.64 12.00 6.73
C ASN A 66 -8.29 13.01 5.76
N GLU A 67 -9.10 13.94 6.27
CA GLU A 67 -9.73 15.00 5.48
C GLU A 67 -8.71 15.92 4.80
N PHE A 68 -7.46 15.86 5.24
CA PHE A 68 -6.32 16.57 4.67
C PHE A 68 -5.22 15.58 4.27
N PRO A 69 -4.40 15.88 3.26
CA PRO A 69 -3.24 15.08 2.91
C PRO A 69 -2.10 15.33 3.91
N PRO A 70 -1.74 14.35 4.78
CA PRO A 70 -0.64 14.54 5.71
C PRO A 70 0.69 14.70 4.99
N THR A 71 1.52 15.64 5.47
CA THR A 71 2.90 15.84 5.04
C THR A 71 3.83 15.83 6.26
N PHE A 72 5.01 15.24 6.10
CA PHE A 72 5.95 15.05 7.19
C PHE A 72 7.30 15.65 6.86
N ASP A 73 8.02 16.04 7.90
CA ASP A 73 9.42 16.36 7.80
C ASP A 73 10.23 15.09 8.13
N TYR A 74 10.90 14.54 7.12
CA TYR A 74 11.68 13.31 7.23
C TYR A 74 13.17 13.57 7.53
N SER A 75 13.56 14.79 7.96
CA SER A 75 14.96 15.13 8.25
C SER A 75 15.53 14.33 9.41
N ASP A 76 14.75 14.13 10.45
CA ASP A 76 15.05 13.32 11.63
C ASP A 76 13.78 12.85 12.35
N ILE A 77 13.92 12.03 13.40
CA ILE A 77 12.79 11.49 14.15
C ILE A 77 11.98 12.60 14.83
N ASP A 78 12.65 13.56 15.43
CA ASP A 78 11.98 14.64 16.17
C ASP A 78 11.14 15.49 15.22
N SER A 79 11.68 15.83 14.06
CA SER A 79 10.98 16.56 13.00
C SER A 79 9.78 15.77 12.46
N TYR A 80 9.93 14.46 12.27
CA TYR A 80 8.83 13.59 11.85
C TYR A 80 7.72 13.53 12.89
N VAL A 81 8.06 13.31 14.17
CA VAL A 81 7.10 13.27 15.28
C VAL A 81 6.43 14.63 15.48
N ASN A 82 7.20 15.73 15.43
CA ASN A 82 6.68 17.08 15.51
C ASN A 82 5.64 17.38 14.41
N SER A 83 5.84 16.81 13.20
CA SER A 83 4.84 16.93 12.13
C SER A 83 3.49 16.33 12.52
N ILE A 84 3.48 15.17 13.19
CA ILE A 84 2.26 14.51 13.67
C ILE A 84 1.64 15.27 14.85
N GLU A 85 2.44 15.66 15.83
CA GLU A 85 1.98 16.42 17.01
C GLU A 85 1.35 17.76 16.60
N LYS A 86 1.88 18.40 15.57
CA LYS A 86 1.31 19.62 15.02
C LYS A 86 -0.11 19.43 14.49
N TYR A 87 -0.42 18.28 13.87
CA TYR A 87 -1.78 17.97 13.44
C TYR A 87 -2.74 17.83 14.63
N VAL A 88 -2.29 17.18 15.71
CA VAL A 88 -3.07 17.07 16.95
C VAL A 88 -3.26 18.44 17.60
N LYS A 89 -2.18 19.22 17.74
CA LYS A 89 -2.23 20.56 18.33
C LYS A 89 -3.17 21.52 17.58
N ASN A 90 -3.23 21.38 16.26
CA ASN A 90 -4.09 22.21 15.41
C ASN A 90 -5.54 21.67 15.30
N GLY A 91 -5.90 20.59 16.00
CA GLY A 91 -7.23 20.00 15.97
C GLY A 91 -7.58 19.24 14.70
N LEU A 92 -6.60 18.98 13.82
CA LEU A 92 -6.78 18.20 12.59
C LEU A 92 -6.84 16.69 12.87
N LEU A 93 -6.28 16.26 13.99
CA LEU A 93 -6.38 14.90 14.55
C LEU A 93 -6.73 15.01 16.03
N LYS A 94 -7.58 14.14 16.56
CA LYS A 94 -7.85 14.05 18.01
C LYS A 94 -6.68 13.37 18.75
N ALA A 95 -6.02 12.42 18.07
CA ALA A 95 -4.89 11.69 18.61
C ALA A 95 -3.94 11.22 17.47
N PRO A 96 -2.66 10.94 17.76
CA PRO A 96 -1.72 10.42 16.76
C PRO A 96 -2.17 9.09 16.12
N SER A 97 -2.99 8.29 16.81
CA SER A 97 -3.55 7.04 16.31
C SER A 97 -4.52 7.23 15.13
N GLU A 98 -5.13 8.42 15.01
CA GLU A 98 -6.05 8.78 13.91
C GLU A 98 -5.33 9.18 12.61
N LEU A 99 -4.01 9.14 12.60
CA LEU A 99 -3.27 9.34 11.38
C LEU A 99 -3.45 8.14 10.44
N TYR A 100 -4.25 8.32 9.40
CA TYR A 100 -4.41 7.34 8.32
C TYR A 100 -3.43 7.65 7.19
N TYR A 101 -2.36 6.87 7.14
CA TYR A 101 -1.33 7.01 6.12
C TYR A 101 -0.83 5.62 5.69
N PRO A 102 -0.58 5.39 4.38
CA PRO A 102 -0.21 4.06 3.86
C PRO A 102 1.09 3.50 4.43
N ILE A 103 1.98 4.37 4.89
CA ILE A 103 3.32 4.03 5.37
C ILE A 103 3.51 4.65 6.75
N ARG A 104 3.76 3.82 7.76
CA ARG A 104 3.97 4.28 9.13
C ARG A 104 5.28 3.79 9.70
N LEU A 105 5.99 4.68 10.36
CA LEU A 105 7.18 4.34 11.14
C LEU A 105 6.76 3.87 12.53
N LYS A 106 7.25 2.72 12.94
CA LYS A 106 6.90 2.06 14.19
C LYS A 106 8.10 1.95 15.11
N PRO A 107 7.95 2.27 16.41
CA PRO A 107 9.00 2.09 17.41
C PRO A 107 9.15 0.63 17.82
N ALA A 108 10.22 0.34 18.56
CA ALA A 108 10.28 -0.83 19.40
C ALA A 108 9.46 -0.60 20.68
N GLY A 109 8.75 -1.63 21.15
CA GLY A 109 7.90 -1.56 22.34
C GLY A 109 6.53 -0.91 22.06
N GLU A 110 6.08 -0.02 22.93
CA GLU A 110 4.79 0.62 22.82
C GLU A 110 4.65 1.48 21.56
N ASN A 111 3.53 1.32 20.86
CA ASN A 111 3.26 2.04 19.61
C ASN A 111 2.74 3.47 19.87
N ASN A 112 3.61 4.35 20.34
CA ASN A 112 3.33 5.75 20.55
C ASN A 112 4.49 6.66 20.13
N LEU A 113 4.27 7.98 20.07
CA LEU A 113 5.28 8.93 19.61
C LEU A 113 6.44 9.11 20.61
N ILE A 114 6.19 8.92 21.90
CA ILE A 114 7.22 9.00 22.94
C ILE A 114 8.21 7.88 22.75
N SER A 115 7.72 6.65 22.56
CA SER A 115 8.56 5.48 22.26
C SER A 115 9.31 5.63 20.95
N LEU A 116 8.69 6.25 19.93
CA LEU A 116 9.35 6.50 18.65
C LEU A 116 10.55 7.45 18.79
N ARG A 117 10.42 8.53 19.59
CA ARG A 117 11.55 9.42 19.92
C ARG A 117 12.64 8.72 20.71
N LYS A 118 12.24 8.01 21.78
CA LYS A 118 13.19 7.41 22.72
C LYS A 118 13.93 6.20 22.15
N ASN A 119 13.20 5.30 21.48
CA ASN A 119 13.70 3.97 21.07
C ASN A 119 14.08 3.93 19.58
N GLY A 120 13.76 4.98 18.83
CA GLY A 120 13.96 5.03 17.39
C GLY A 120 12.99 4.14 16.60
N ILE A 121 13.22 4.07 15.31
CA ILE A 121 12.39 3.30 14.38
C ILE A 121 12.82 1.83 14.41
N ASN A 122 11.86 0.94 14.63
CA ASN A 122 12.07 -0.50 14.58
C ASN A 122 11.73 -1.08 13.20
N HIS A 123 10.60 -0.68 12.64
CA HIS A 123 10.14 -1.15 11.32
C HIS A 123 9.23 -0.16 10.62
N ILE A 124 8.98 -0.41 9.34
CA ILE A 124 7.99 0.29 8.53
C ILE A 124 6.76 -0.60 8.41
N GLU A 125 5.58 -0.07 8.74
CA GLU A 125 4.30 -0.70 8.52
C GLU A 125 3.74 -0.25 7.18
N LEU A 126 3.48 -1.20 6.28
CA LEU A 126 2.81 -0.98 4.99
C LEU A 126 1.31 -1.32 5.14
N ARG A 127 0.43 -0.36 4.87
CA ARG A 127 -1.01 -0.46 5.14
C ARG A 127 -1.89 -0.47 3.88
N MET A 128 -1.29 -0.66 2.71
CA MET A 128 -1.98 -0.55 1.43
C MET A 128 -2.44 -1.89 0.83
N PHE A 129 -2.12 -3.02 1.45
CA PHE A 129 -2.53 -4.33 0.93
C PHE A 129 -4.02 -4.58 1.19
N ASP A 130 -4.72 -5.05 0.16
CA ASP A 130 -6.07 -5.59 0.30
C ASP A 130 -6.04 -7.05 0.78
N LEU A 131 -7.15 -7.48 1.40
CA LEU A 131 -7.40 -8.89 1.60
C LEU A 131 -7.79 -9.51 0.25
N ASN A 132 -6.98 -10.47 -0.23
CA ASN A 132 -7.19 -11.12 -1.51
C ASN A 132 -7.93 -12.47 -1.32
N PRO A 133 -9.20 -12.57 -1.72
CA PRO A 133 -9.98 -13.81 -1.56
C PRO A 133 -9.51 -14.96 -2.45
N LEU A 134 -8.66 -14.67 -3.46
CA LEU A 134 -8.12 -15.68 -4.38
C LEU A 134 -6.97 -16.48 -3.77
N THR A 135 -6.48 -16.10 -2.60
CA THR A 135 -5.36 -16.75 -1.91
C THR A 135 -5.76 -17.28 -0.55
N GLY A 136 -5.18 -18.41 -0.15
CA GLY A 136 -5.49 -19.04 1.13
C GLY A 136 -5.17 -18.17 2.34
N ALA A 137 -4.08 -17.43 2.31
CA ALA A 137 -3.64 -16.55 3.40
C ALA A 137 -4.20 -15.10 3.30
N GLY A 138 -5.04 -14.81 2.30
CA GLY A 138 -5.53 -13.45 2.06
C GLY A 138 -4.51 -12.50 1.40
N ILE A 139 -3.30 -12.98 1.12
CA ILE A 139 -2.24 -12.28 0.40
C ILE A 139 -1.41 -13.31 -0.39
N ASP A 140 -0.93 -12.93 -1.55
CA ASP A 140 0.00 -13.75 -2.34
C ASP A 140 1.44 -13.51 -1.82
N ALA A 141 2.18 -14.61 -1.61
CA ALA A 141 3.57 -14.53 -1.14
C ALA A 141 4.48 -13.75 -2.13
N ARG A 142 4.14 -13.79 -3.44
CA ARG A 142 4.87 -13.03 -4.47
C ARG A 142 4.70 -11.53 -4.30
N ASP A 143 3.51 -11.06 -3.91
CA ASP A 143 3.25 -9.64 -3.63
C ASP A 143 4.07 -9.16 -2.41
N VAL A 144 4.16 -10.00 -1.36
CA VAL A 144 4.99 -9.69 -0.18
C VAL A 144 6.46 -9.61 -0.59
N LYS A 145 6.92 -10.55 -1.40
CA LYS A 145 8.30 -10.55 -1.90
C LYS A 145 8.57 -9.36 -2.80
N PHE A 146 7.64 -9.00 -3.68
CA PHE A 146 7.74 -7.80 -4.51
C PHE A 146 7.86 -6.52 -3.65
N ALA A 147 7.08 -6.40 -2.58
CA ALA A 147 7.21 -5.27 -1.66
C ALA A 147 8.59 -5.20 -1.01
N GLN A 148 9.15 -6.35 -0.59
CA GLN A 148 10.53 -6.41 -0.08
C GLN A 148 11.54 -5.97 -1.12
N LEU A 149 11.43 -6.48 -2.35
CA LEU A 149 12.30 -6.12 -3.47
C LEU A 149 12.23 -4.63 -3.80
N LEU A 150 11.01 -4.07 -3.83
CA LEU A 150 10.81 -2.63 -4.02
C LEU A 150 11.51 -1.82 -2.92
N MET A 151 11.36 -2.22 -1.65
CA MET A 151 11.98 -1.52 -0.52
C MET A 151 13.51 -1.60 -0.58
N VAL A 152 14.08 -2.77 -0.90
CA VAL A 152 15.52 -2.93 -1.06
C VAL A 152 16.05 -2.07 -2.21
N TRP A 153 15.40 -2.12 -3.37
CA TRP A 153 15.77 -1.28 -4.51
C TRP A 153 15.70 0.21 -4.18
N LEU A 154 14.65 0.67 -3.52
CA LEU A 154 14.52 2.06 -3.07
C LEU A 154 15.58 2.44 -2.04
N ALA A 155 15.97 1.54 -1.14
CA ALA A 155 17.02 1.80 -0.16
C ALA A 155 18.39 2.07 -0.81
N THR A 156 18.67 1.46 -1.99
CA THR A 156 19.92 1.68 -2.74
C THR A 156 19.93 2.96 -3.57
N MET A 157 18.77 3.58 -3.79
CA MET A 157 18.69 4.83 -4.55
C MET A 157 19.31 6.00 -3.75
N PRO A 158 19.96 6.95 -4.43
CA PRO A 158 20.37 8.20 -3.79
C PRO A 158 19.19 8.88 -3.09
N SER A 159 19.48 9.61 -2.02
CA SER A 159 18.49 10.46 -1.36
C SER A 159 18.17 11.67 -2.23
N TRP A 160 16.89 12.06 -2.23
CA TRP A 160 16.46 13.31 -2.89
C TRP A 160 15.43 14.02 -2.01
N TYR A 161 15.30 15.31 -2.22
CA TYR A 161 14.30 16.09 -1.52
C TYR A 161 12.90 15.82 -2.09
N VAL A 162 11.95 15.55 -1.21
CA VAL A 162 10.53 15.40 -1.53
C VAL A 162 9.78 16.56 -0.89
N SER A 163 9.28 17.47 -1.71
CA SER A 163 8.55 18.65 -1.24
C SER A 163 7.21 18.25 -0.61
N LYS A 164 6.60 19.17 0.15
CA LYS A 164 5.23 18.96 0.67
C LYS A 164 4.23 18.72 -0.46
N LYS A 165 4.38 19.42 -1.58
CA LYS A 165 3.55 19.23 -2.77
C LYS A 165 3.71 17.82 -3.35
N ASP A 166 4.94 17.30 -3.40
CA ASP A 166 5.18 15.94 -3.85
C ASP A 166 4.56 14.90 -2.91
N GLN A 167 4.56 15.15 -1.59
CA GLN A 167 3.89 14.29 -0.62
C GLN A 167 2.36 14.29 -0.80
N VAL A 168 1.76 15.46 -1.07
CA VAL A 168 0.33 15.58 -1.41
C VAL A 168 0.02 14.80 -2.70
N ASN A 169 0.84 14.98 -3.73
CA ASN A 169 0.72 14.23 -4.98
C ASN A 169 0.86 12.72 -4.75
N ALA A 170 1.74 12.30 -3.85
CA ALA A 170 1.93 10.90 -3.50
C ALA A 170 0.65 10.29 -2.90
N VAL A 171 -0.03 10.99 -1.99
CA VAL A 171 -1.34 10.54 -1.46
C VAL A 171 -2.35 10.38 -2.59
N GLN A 172 -2.41 11.33 -3.53
CA GLN A 172 -3.31 11.21 -4.69
C GLN A 172 -2.93 10.04 -5.60
N ASN A 173 -1.63 9.76 -5.77
CA ASN A 173 -1.17 8.61 -6.56
C ASN A 173 -1.61 7.27 -5.97
N PHE A 174 -1.65 7.12 -4.64
CA PHE A 174 -2.22 5.93 -4.00
C PHE A 174 -3.70 5.74 -4.38
N LYS A 175 -4.49 6.81 -4.32
CA LYS A 175 -5.90 6.79 -4.71
C LYS A 175 -6.07 6.46 -6.20
N ASN A 176 -5.30 7.11 -7.05
CA ASN A 176 -5.32 6.85 -8.49
C ASN A 176 -4.96 5.39 -8.83
N ALA A 177 -4.00 4.79 -8.10
CA ALA A 177 -3.63 3.38 -8.29
C ALA A 177 -4.73 2.38 -7.90
N ALA A 178 -5.71 2.81 -7.13
CA ALA A 178 -6.85 2.02 -6.70
C ALA A 178 -7.99 1.95 -7.75
N HIS A 179 -7.87 2.62 -8.89
CA HIS A 179 -8.86 2.54 -9.97
C HIS A 179 -8.85 1.17 -10.66
N TYR A 180 -10.03 0.73 -11.12
CA TYR A 180 -10.19 -0.57 -11.77
C TYR A 180 -9.52 -0.62 -13.15
N ASP A 181 -9.81 0.36 -14.01
CA ASP A 181 -9.14 0.52 -15.30
C ASP A 181 -8.01 1.56 -15.19
N LEU A 182 -6.78 1.09 -15.30
CA LEU A 182 -5.59 1.94 -15.21
C LEU A 182 -5.19 2.58 -16.56
N LYS A 183 -5.83 2.25 -17.69
CA LYS A 183 -5.41 2.72 -19.02
C LYS A 183 -5.41 4.23 -19.13
N THR A 184 -6.40 4.90 -18.54
CA THR A 184 -6.54 6.36 -18.60
C THR A 184 -6.02 7.06 -17.36
N VAL A 185 -5.66 6.31 -16.32
CA VAL A 185 -5.20 6.85 -15.04
C VAL A 185 -3.79 7.42 -15.17
N LYS A 186 -3.61 8.58 -14.56
CA LYS A 186 -2.32 9.28 -14.51
C LYS A 186 -1.88 9.47 -13.06
N ILE A 187 -0.58 9.49 -12.85
CA ILE A 187 0.07 9.83 -11.59
C ILE A 187 1.02 11.00 -11.78
N ALA A 188 1.17 11.80 -10.74
CA ALA A 188 2.16 12.87 -10.68
C ALA A 188 3.44 12.34 -10.05
N ARG A 189 4.58 12.57 -10.68
CA ARG A 189 5.90 12.29 -10.14
C ARG A 189 6.65 13.60 -9.98
N THR A 190 6.81 14.04 -8.73
CA THR A 190 7.42 15.33 -8.39
C THR A 190 6.71 16.49 -9.13
N GLU A 191 7.23 17.67 -9.23
CA GLU A 191 6.59 18.82 -9.91
C GLU A 191 6.40 18.66 -11.43
N LYS A 192 6.67 17.47 -11.97
CA LYS A 192 6.60 17.18 -13.41
C LYS A 192 5.17 16.83 -13.85
N ARG A 193 4.96 16.82 -15.17
CA ARG A 193 3.69 16.46 -15.80
C ARG A 193 3.21 15.06 -15.35
N ALA A 194 1.90 14.94 -15.14
CA ALA A 194 1.26 13.66 -14.89
C ALA A 194 1.51 12.67 -16.05
N ARG A 195 1.81 11.42 -15.73
CA ARG A 195 2.12 10.35 -16.70
C ARG A 195 1.18 9.17 -16.50
N SER A 196 1.02 8.36 -17.54
CA SER A 196 0.28 7.11 -17.45
C SER A 196 0.84 6.23 -16.31
N ILE A 197 -0.04 5.78 -15.42
CA ILE A 197 0.33 4.90 -14.31
C ILE A 197 0.91 3.58 -14.83
N VAL A 198 0.33 3.02 -15.89
CA VAL A 198 0.82 1.79 -16.53
C VAL A 198 2.24 1.98 -17.04
N HIS A 199 2.49 3.07 -17.77
CA HIS A 199 3.84 3.36 -18.27
C HIS A 199 4.87 3.50 -17.15
N GLU A 200 4.54 4.25 -16.09
CA GLU A 200 5.47 4.44 -14.97
C GLU A 200 5.68 3.14 -14.17
N ALA A 201 4.65 2.29 -14.04
CA ALA A 201 4.80 0.98 -13.38
C ALA A 201 5.74 0.05 -14.15
N LEU A 202 5.51 -0.11 -15.46
CA LEU A 202 6.37 -0.92 -16.33
C LEU A 202 7.82 -0.44 -16.31
N LYS A 203 8.02 0.88 -16.27
CA LYS A 203 9.33 1.49 -16.18
C LYS A 203 10.02 1.22 -14.84
N VAL A 204 9.30 1.34 -13.71
CA VAL A 204 9.84 1.06 -12.37
C VAL A 204 10.22 -0.42 -12.27
N ILE A 205 9.33 -1.33 -12.67
CA ILE A 205 9.62 -2.76 -12.62
C ILE A 205 10.78 -3.11 -13.57
N GLY A 206 10.86 -2.46 -14.74
CA GLY A 206 11.99 -2.62 -15.66
C GLY A 206 13.32 -2.25 -15.01
N TRP A 207 13.40 -1.12 -14.31
CA TRP A 207 14.59 -0.73 -13.55
C TRP A 207 14.94 -1.71 -12.41
N MET A 208 13.92 -2.24 -11.73
CA MET A 208 14.14 -3.27 -10.71
C MET A 208 14.68 -4.55 -11.34
N LYS A 209 14.18 -4.97 -12.51
CA LYS A 209 14.69 -6.14 -13.25
C LYS A 209 16.16 -5.99 -13.60
N GLU A 210 16.56 -4.85 -14.16
CA GLU A 210 17.96 -4.53 -14.49
C GLU A 210 18.85 -4.57 -13.23
N PHE A 211 18.38 -3.96 -12.13
CA PHE A 211 19.11 -3.94 -10.86
C PHE A 211 19.34 -5.36 -10.31
N TYR A 212 18.30 -6.19 -10.24
CA TYR A 212 18.39 -7.53 -9.68
C TYR A 212 19.07 -8.53 -10.61
N GLN A 213 18.99 -8.34 -11.92
CA GLN A 213 19.76 -9.14 -12.89
C GLN A 213 21.26 -8.92 -12.70
N GLY A 214 21.68 -7.69 -12.44
CA GLY A 214 23.08 -7.37 -12.11
C GLY A 214 23.58 -8.08 -10.84
N LEU A 215 22.68 -8.45 -9.93
CA LEU A 215 23.00 -9.22 -8.71
C LEU A 215 22.88 -10.74 -8.90
N LYS A 216 22.57 -11.23 -10.12
CA LYS A 216 22.40 -12.66 -10.46
C LYS A 216 21.38 -13.39 -9.55
N MET A 217 20.24 -12.77 -9.30
CA MET A 217 19.13 -13.30 -8.50
C MET A 217 18.00 -13.75 -9.42
N ASP A 218 18.14 -14.92 -10.06
CA ASP A 218 17.22 -15.40 -11.10
C ASP A 218 15.80 -15.69 -10.60
N ASP A 219 15.63 -16.14 -9.35
CA ASP A 219 14.34 -16.36 -8.70
C ASP A 219 13.56 -15.06 -8.53
N VAL A 220 14.25 -13.94 -8.40
CA VAL A 220 13.65 -12.60 -8.30
C VAL A 220 13.01 -12.17 -9.61
N GLN A 221 13.59 -12.55 -10.76
CA GLN A 221 13.07 -12.18 -12.07
C GLN A 221 11.65 -12.71 -12.28
N GLN A 222 11.35 -13.93 -11.81
CA GLN A 222 10.01 -14.53 -11.93
C GLN A 222 8.96 -13.73 -11.15
N ILE A 223 9.33 -13.18 -9.98
CA ILE A 223 8.43 -12.32 -9.18
C ILE A 223 8.20 -10.99 -9.88
N LEU A 224 9.26 -10.38 -10.41
CA LEU A 224 9.14 -9.12 -11.13
C LEU A 224 8.35 -9.29 -12.45
N ASP A 225 8.49 -10.42 -13.14
CA ASP A 225 7.69 -10.76 -14.32
C ASP A 225 6.22 -10.91 -13.97
N PHE A 226 5.91 -11.60 -12.87
CA PHE A 226 4.55 -11.77 -12.40
C PHE A 226 3.85 -10.42 -12.14
N GLU A 227 4.53 -9.47 -11.51
CA GLU A 227 3.98 -8.14 -11.26
C GLU A 227 3.92 -7.26 -12.51
N TYR A 228 4.92 -7.38 -13.39
CA TYR A 228 4.97 -6.68 -14.68
C TYR A 228 3.77 -7.03 -15.55
N GLU A 229 3.43 -8.31 -15.62
CA GLU A 229 2.33 -8.84 -16.42
C GLU A 229 0.96 -8.29 -15.99
N LYS A 230 0.76 -7.92 -14.73
CA LYS A 230 -0.47 -7.26 -14.26
C LYS A 230 -0.72 -5.89 -14.92
N PHE A 231 0.33 -5.25 -15.45
CA PHE A 231 0.23 -3.97 -16.18
C PHE A 231 0.14 -4.16 -17.69
N VAL A 232 0.61 -5.28 -18.21
CA VAL A 232 0.48 -5.65 -19.63
C VAL A 232 -0.92 -6.18 -19.92
N ASP A 233 -1.42 -7.06 -19.06
CA ASP A 233 -2.73 -7.69 -19.17
C ASP A 233 -3.58 -7.42 -17.92
N PRO A 234 -4.60 -6.55 -17.99
CA PRO A 234 -5.47 -6.26 -16.87
C PRO A 234 -6.15 -7.48 -16.25
N GLU A 235 -6.41 -8.55 -17.02
CA GLU A 235 -7.05 -9.77 -16.52
C GLU A 235 -6.17 -10.52 -15.51
N LYS A 236 -4.86 -10.25 -15.48
CA LYS A 236 -3.94 -10.78 -14.48
C LYS A 236 -4.01 -10.03 -13.14
N ARG A 237 -4.67 -8.87 -13.07
CA ARG A 237 -4.88 -8.15 -11.82
C ARG A 237 -5.95 -8.82 -10.98
N TYR A 238 -5.71 -8.91 -9.68
CA TYR A 238 -6.63 -9.58 -8.76
C TYR A 238 -8.05 -8.98 -8.79
N ALA A 239 -8.18 -7.66 -8.84
CA ALA A 239 -9.49 -7.02 -8.90
C ALA A 239 -10.32 -7.48 -10.10
N TRP A 240 -9.70 -7.73 -11.27
CA TRP A 240 -10.39 -8.26 -12.44
C TRP A 240 -10.86 -9.70 -12.21
N GLN A 241 -9.99 -10.54 -11.63
CA GLN A 241 -10.30 -11.93 -11.31
C GLN A 241 -11.38 -12.03 -10.22
N VAL A 242 -11.27 -11.19 -9.16
CA VAL A 242 -12.29 -11.13 -8.10
C VAL A 242 -13.63 -10.69 -8.66
N ARG A 243 -13.66 -9.66 -9.50
CA ARG A 243 -14.91 -9.24 -10.15
C ARG A 243 -15.53 -10.38 -10.95
N LYS A 244 -14.76 -11.06 -11.79
CA LYS A 244 -15.22 -12.17 -12.62
C LYS A 244 -15.81 -13.31 -11.78
N GLN A 245 -15.23 -13.61 -10.62
CA GLN A 245 -15.64 -14.74 -9.78
C GLN A 245 -16.77 -14.39 -8.79
N TYR A 246 -16.81 -13.17 -8.27
CA TYR A 246 -17.63 -12.81 -7.09
C TYR A 246 -18.70 -11.75 -7.36
N GLN A 247 -18.79 -11.17 -8.56
CA GLN A 247 -19.67 -10.03 -8.84
C GLN A 247 -21.15 -10.31 -8.51
N GLU A 248 -21.67 -11.52 -8.71
CA GLU A 248 -23.09 -11.83 -8.53
C GLU A 248 -23.37 -12.26 -7.12
N ASN A 249 -22.73 -12.64 -6.23
CA ASN A 249 -23.07 -13.10 -4.88
C ASN A 249 -21.84 -12.97 -3.95
N TYR A 250 -21.33 -11.75 -3.83
CA TYR A 250 -20.06 -11.48 -3.14
C TYR A 250 -20.05 -12.00 -1.69
N VAL A 251 -21.07 -11.65 -0.91
CA VAL A 251 -21.16 -12.04 0.51
C VAL A 251 -21.35 -13.54 0.66
N GLU A 252 -22.26 -14.15 -0.10
CA GLU A 252 -22.53 -15.58 -0.02
C GLU A 252 -21.30 -16.41 -0.40
N LYS A 253 -20.65 -16.06 -1.51
CA LYS A 253 -19.41 -16.72 -1.92
C LYS A 253 -18.29 -16.55 -0.89
N GLY A 254 -18.20 -15.36 -0.27
CA GLY A 254 -17.27 -15.12 0.83
C GLY A 254 -17.53 -16.00 2.04
N LEU A 255 -18.79 -16.20 2.41
CA LEU A 255 -19.21 -17.10 3.50
C LEU A 255 -18.90 -18.56 3.18
N VAL A 256 -19.16 -19.01 1.94
CA VAL A 256 -18.79 -20.37 1.49
C VAL A 256 -17.28 -20.58 1.61
N LEU A 257 -16.49 -19.62 1.12
CA LEU A 257 -15.03 -19.71 1.21
C LEU A 257 -14.54 -19.73 2.67
N ALA A 258 -15.14 -18.94 3.54
CA ALA A 258 -14.81 -18.92 4.97
C ALA A 258 -15.11 -20.28 5.63
N ARG A 259 -16.28 -20.89 5.35
CA ARG A 259 -16.63 -22.22 5.85
C ARG A 259 -15.66 -23.30 5.36
N GLN A 260 -15.35 -23.33 4.08
CA GLN A 260 -14.38 -24.27 3.51
C GLN A 260 -13.00 -24.16 4.20
N LYS A 261 -12.56 -22.96 4.53
CA LYS A 261 -11.30 -22.76 5.25
C LYS A 261 -11.36 -23.24 6.70
N LEU A 262 -12.48 -23.02 7.39
CA LEU A 262 -12.70 -23.53 8.75
C LEU A 262 -12.65 -25.08 8.77
N ASP A 263 -13.32 -25.73 7.83
CA ASP A 263 -13.33 -27.18 7.71
C ASP A 263 -11.93 -27.74 7.45
N MET A 264 -11.12 -27.07 6.62
CA MET A 264 -9.72 -27.45 6.34
C MET A 264 -8.79 -27.29 7.55
N THR A 265 -9.10 -26.41 8.49
CA THR A 265 -8.26 -26.16 9.68
C THR A 265 -8.65 -27.02 10.89
N GLY A 266 -9.72 -27.82 10.81
CA GLY A 266 -10.22 -28.67 11.91
C GLY A 266 -10.79 -27.88 13.10
N ILE A 267 -10.98 -26.56 12.96
CA ILE A 267 -11.52 -25.69 14.03
C ILE A 267 -13.05 -25.79 14.11
N SER A 268 -13.71 -26.35 13.11
CA SER A 268 -15.17 -26.56 13.10
C SER A 268 -15.71 -27.45 14.25
N GLU A 269 -14.84 -28.18 14.94
CA GLU A 269 -15.25 -29.00 16.11
C GLU A 269 -15.18 -28.24 17.45
N ILE A 270 -14.76 -26.93 17.45
CA ILE A 270 -14.53 -26.15 18.68
C ILE A 270 -15.59 -25.02 18.85
N LEU A 271 -16.41 -24.75 17.84
CA LEU A 271 -17.50 -23.77 17.86
C LEU A 271 -18.87 -24.47 17.79
#